data_f63942f6156307b51b15f9d69b68f09c
#
_entry.id   f63942f6156307b51b15f9d69b68f09c
#
_cell.length_a   1.000
_cell.length_b   1.000
_cell.length_c   1.000
_cell.angle_alpha   90.00
_cell.angle_beta   90.00
_cell.angle_gamma   90.00
#
_symmetry.space_group_name_H-M   'P 1'
#
loop_
_entity.id
_entity.type
_entity.pdbx_description
1 polymer ?
#
loop_
_entity_poly.entity_id
_entity_poly.type
_entity_poly.pdbx_seq_one_letter_code
_entity_poly.pdbx_strand_id
1 'polypeptide(L)'
;MNNRLLASAKCAVLALLVVLVASCSKTSELLNYVPADTKFAATVSLGDLIKKSNIKDLNLPDNDEQSKKFVNGDYGFAYDKAVSFEYKDRIFLVLEIDDMDKFEKQMTVETIDNVNVYTDKDNADFNVAVVDGIAFTGDASKNKMAECVNFVNNLADEARLSSTDIADKLSGHDIDFYVNIGDALAYYASQLEQIIGISNIDKAKSFGYLDFDKNEIKGVMTFVDADGNNLLKAADLGDFDTDMLNLIDANMNSIFALKIKNDILKKAALLAPTNNGMMALASQMILANLEGDIAIGVKTKDIQDVYNNSATAVIKLKEGSKDSLRQLIENQLNLKQDATGQYSLKGLLGKDINVGFKDDYLYMTNVPLPANTFAKADAANAFDDKTFALFTDISALSEFNPIIPKIDGTSTITLDDKQLSFELHANHNEGNILAYFLKTAINL
;
A
#
# COMPACT_ATOMS: atom_id res chain seq x y z
N MET A 1 21.29 8.62 16.23
CA MET A 1 20.41 7.93 15.25
C MET A 1 18.92 8.25 15.47
N ASN A 2 18.48 8.44 16.71
CA ASN A 2 17.07 8.72 17.04
C ASN A 2 16.51 10.06 16.52
N ASN A 3 17.31 11.12 16.44
CA ASN A 3 16.81 12.43 15.99
C ASN A 3 16.46 12.51 14.49
N ARG A 4 17.06 11.66 13.63
CA ARG A 4 16.72 11.61 12.20
C ARG A 4 15.46 10.80 11.94
N LEU A 5 15.21 9.76 12.73
CA LEU A 5 13.97 8.97 12.67
C LEU A 5 12.77 9.76 13.23
N LEU A 6 12.97 10.53 14.31
CA LEU A 6 11.93 11.45 14.82
C LEU A 6 11.65 12.60 13.84
N ALA A 7 12.68 13.15 13.19
CA ALA A 7 12.51 14.17 12.16
C ALA A 7 11.80 13.61 10.93
N SER A 8 12.13 12.37 10.50
CA SER A 8 11.42 11.72 9.39
C SER A 8 9.99 11.30 9.75
N ALA A 9 9.72 10.90 10.99
CA ALA A 9 8.36 10.65 11.47
C ALA A 9 7.54 11.96 11.56
N LYS A 10 8.15 13.06 12.02
CA LYS A 10 7.51 14.38 12.02
C LYS A 10 7.29 14.92 10.60
N CYS A 11 8.25 14.73 9.69
CA CYS A 11 8.07 15.05 8.27
C CYS A 11 7.03 14.13 7.62
N ALA A 12 6.92 12.86 8.01
CA ALA A 12 5.89 11.96 7.53
C ALA A 12 4.49 12.34 8.05
N VAL A 13 4.39 12.79 9.32
CA VAL A 13 3.14 13.32 9.89
C VAL A 13 2.80 14.67 9.25
N LEU A 14 3.77 15.54 8.99
CA LEU A 14 3.53 16.79 8.27
C LEU A 14 3.20 16.54 6.79
N ALA A 15 3.87 15.59 6.13
CA ALA A 15 3.52 15.15 4.79
C ALA A 15 2.15 14.44 4.76
N LEU A 16 1.81 13.66 5.79
CA LEU A 16 0.47 13.09 5.97
C LEU A 16 -0.55 14.20 6.23
N LEU A 17 -0.24 15.20 7.05
CA LEU A 17 -1.08 16.39 7.28
C LEU A 17 -1.23 17.23 6.01
N VAL A 18 -0.19 17.39 5.21
CA VAL A 18 -0.23 18.07 3.90
C VAL A 18 -0.99 17.24 2.86
N VAL A 19 -0.97 15.90 2.95
CA VAL A 19 -1.75 14.99 2.11
C VAL A 19 -3.21 14.83 2.61
N LEU A 20 -3.48 15.14 3.88
CA LEU A 20 -4.74 14.82 4.56
C LEU A 20 -5.81 15.93 4.51
N VAL A 21 -5.76 16.87 3.59
CA VAL A 21 -6.65 18.02 3.68
C VAL A 21 -7.37 18.32 2.36
N ALA A 22 -8.63 17.85 2.08
CA ALA A 22 -9.52 18.43 1.06
C ALA A 22 -10.95 17.90 0.91
N SER A 23 -11.99 18.65 0.66
CA SER A 23 -13.32 18.17 0.26
C SER A 23 -14.16 19.12 -0.60
N CYS A 24 -14.89 18.48 -1.45
CA CYS A 24 -16.14 18.71 -2.22
C CYS A 24 -16.34 19.99 -3.07
N SER A 25 -16.52 19.77 -4.33
CA SER A 25 -17.18 20.41 -5.47
C SER A 25 -16.34 21.13 -6.53
N LYS A 26 -15.12 21.59 -6.27
CA LYS A 26 -14.29 22.33 -7.26
C LYS A 26 -13.06 21.57 -7.78
N THR A 27 -13.04 20.24 -7.72
CA THR A 27 -11.88 19.45 -8.14
C THR A 27 -11.48 19.68 -9.58
N SER A 28 -12.47 19.79 -10.48
CA SER A 28 -12.22 20.01 -11.91
C SER A 28 -11.49 21.32 -12.20
N GLU A 29 -11.73 22.37 -11.40
CA GLU A 29 -11.04 23.66 -11.58
C GLU A 29 -9.56 23.58 -11.21
N LEU A 30 -9.21 22.91 -10.08
CA LEU A 30 -7.82 22.73 -9.68
C LEU A 30 -7.04 21.79 -10.61
N LEU A 31 -7.71 20.81 -11.22
CA LEU A 31 -7.08 19.93 -12.22
C LEU A 31 -6.66 20.65 -13.51
N ASN A 32 -7.15 21.87 -13.75
CA ASN A 32 -6.66 22.75 -14.82
C ASN A 32 -5.21 23.18 -14.63
N TYR A 33 -4.71 23.10 -13.40
CA TYR A 33 -3.33 23.43 -13.05
C TYR A 33 -2.41 22.21 -12.96
N VAL A 34 -2.86 21.06 -13.43
CA VAL A 34 -2.10 19.80 -13.43
C VAL A 34 -1.83 19.37 -14.87
N PRO A 35 -0.57 19.08 -15.24
CA PRO A 35 -0.24 18.56 -16.57
C PRO A 35 -0.88 17.20 -16.83
N ALA A 36 -1.38 16.97 -18.05
CA ALA A 36 -1.99 15.70 -18.46
C ALA A 36 -0.99 14.52 -18.46
N ASP A 37 0.31 14.81 -18.62
CA ASP A 37 1.40 13.85 -18.65
C ASP A 37 2.08 13.64 -17.28
N THR A 38 1.49 14.17 -16.19
CA THR A 38 2.00 13.94 -14.84
C THR A 38 2.09 12.45 -14.52
N LYS A 39 3.10 12.04 -13.77
CA LYS A 39 3.26 10.65 -13.34
C LYS A 39 2.40 10.31 -12.11
N PHE A 40 2.04 11.32 -11.35
CA PHE A 40 1.20 11.18 -10.16
C PHE A 40 0.26 12.39 -10.05
N ALA A 41 -0.98 12.12 -9.73
CA ALA A 41 -1.92 13.14 -9.28
C ALA A 41 -2.82 12.55 -8.18
N ALA A 42 -3.18 13.37 -7.21
CA ALA A 42 -4.16 13.02 -6.20
C ALA A 42 -5.08 14.21 -5.93
N THR A 43 -6.35 13.94 -5.78
CA THR A 43 -7.31 14.86 -5.21
C THR A 43 -7.58 14.45 -3.77
N VAL A 44 -7.71 15.41 -2.94
CA VAL A 44 -7.80 15.16 -1.50
C VAL A 44 -8.98 15.95 -0.95
N SER A 45 -9.88 15.33 -0.17
CA SER A 45 -11.07 15.89 0.47
C SER A 45 -10.76 16.67 1.79
N LEU A 46 -10.30 18.01 1.74
CA LEU A 46 -9.72 18.80 2.85
C LEU A 46 -10.65 18.96 4.05
N GLY A 47 -11.83 19.48 3.84
CA GLY A 47 -12.75 19.78 4.94
C GLY A 47 -13.28 18.52 5.62
N ASP A 48 -13.48 17.42 4.87
CA ASP A 48 -13.96 16.18 5.49
C ASP A 48 -12.87 15.53 6.32
N LEU A 49 -11.61 15.53 5.85
CA LEU A 49 -10.49 15.02 6.63
C LEU A 49 -10.22 15.88 7.88
N ILE A 50 -10.31 17.22 7.79
CA ILE A 50 -10.23 18.09 8.97
C ILE A 50 -11.32 17.74 9.99
N LYS A 51 -12.57 17.54 9.54
CA LYS A 51 -13.67 17.11 10.41
C LYS A 51 -13.43 15.72 10.98
N LYS A 52 -13.05 14.77 10.13
CA LYS A 52 -12.78 13.37 10.52
C LYS A 52 -11.61 13.26 11.50
N SER A 53 -10.59 14.08 11.32
CA SER A 53 -9.38 14.09 12.16
C SER A 53 -9.57 14.73 13.54
N ASN A 54 -10.60 15.56 13.74
CA ASN A 54 -10.75 16.42 14.91
C ASN A 54 -9.46 17.22 15.24
N ILE A 55 -8.67 17.54 14.21
CA ILE A 55 -7.32 18.11 14.39
C ILE A 55 -7.33 19.43 15.14
N LYS A 56 -8.44 20.19 15.07
CA LYS A 56 -8.63 21.45 15.81
C LYS A 56 -8.68 21.26 17.32
N ASP A 57 -9.08 20.07 17.77
CA ASP A 57 -9.18 19.71 19.18
C ASP A 57 -7.91 19.00 19.69
N LEU A 58 -6.94 18.76 18.82
CA LEU A 58 -5.66 18.15 19.19
C LEU A 58 -4.70 19.20 19.71
N ASN A 59 -3.99 18.87 20.78
CA ASN A 59 -2.89 19.68 21.30
C ASN A 59 -1.67 19.51 20.37
N LEU A 60 -1.62 20.29 19.30
CA LEU A 60 -0.43 20.31 18.44
C LEU A 60 0.78 20.81 19.23
N PRO A 61 1.99 20.26 18.97
CA PRO A 61 3.20 20.67 19.65
C PRO A 61 3.43 22.19 19.61
N ASP A 62 3.89 22.77 20.71
CA ASP A 62 4.06 24.24 20.83
C ASP A 62 5.02 24.83 19.80
N ASN A 63 5.94 24.02 19.29
CA ASN A 63 6.92 24.41 18.28
C ASN A 63 6.45 24.22 16.83
N ASP A 64 5.18 23.87 16.61
CA ASP A 64 4.60 23.69 15.27
C ASP A 64 3.58 24.79 14.95
N GLU A 65 4.06 26.04 14.94
CA GLU A 65 3.23 27.20 14.63
C GLU A 65 2.64 27.16 13.21
N GLN A 66 3.34 26.55 12.26
CA GLN A 66 2.86 26.44 10.88
C GLN A 66 1.63 25.55 10.78
N SER A 67 1.65 24.36 11.38
CA SER A 67 0.50 23.47 11.41
C SER A 67 -0.68 24.11 12.16
N LYS A 68 -0.43 24.84 13.24
CA LYS A 68 -1.48 25.60 13.96
C LYS A 68 -2.11 26.66 13.07
N LYS A 69 -1.32 27.49 12.40
CA LYS A 69 -1.82 28.51 11.46
C LYS A 69 -2.65 27.87 10.35
N PHE A 70 -2.16 26.75 9.79
CA PHE A 70 -2.89 26.04 8.74
C PHE A 70 -4.24 25.54 9.26
N VAL A 71 -4.26 24.77 10.36
CA VAL A 71 -5.48 24.19 10.93
C VAL A 71 -6.49 25.26 11.37
N ASN A 72 -6.01 26.42 11.86
CA ASN A 72 -6.86 27.54 12.27
C ASN A 72 -7.39 28.37 11.09
N GLY A 73 -6.89 28.14 9.89
CA GLY A 73 -7.29 28.91 8.69
C GLY A 73 -6.64 30.29 8.62
N ASP A 74 -5.49 30.49 9.30
CA ASP A 74 -4.81 31.78 9.36
C ASP A 74 -4.16 32.17 8.03
N TYR A 75 -3.89 31.17 7.15
CA TYR A 75 -3.38 31.41 5.80
C TYR A 75 -4.47 31.79 4.78
N GLY A 76 -5.75 31.74 5.14
CA GLY A 76 -6.83 32.11 4.22
C GLY A 76 -7.00 31.17 3.03
N PHE A 77 -6.52 29.93 3.10
CA PHE A 77 -6.79 28.91 2.08
C PHE A 77 -8.23 28.44 2.14
N ALA A 78 -8.81 28.15 0.97
CA ALA A 78 -10.04 27.41 0.89
C ALA A 78 -9.79 25.95 1.30
N TYR A 79 -10.54 25.48 2.30
CA TYR A 79 -10.39 24.11 2.80
C TYR A 79 -11.38 23.13 2.16
N ASP A 80 -11.81 23.37 0.93
CA ASP A 80 -12.70 22.47 0.23
C ASP A 80 -11.93 21.31 -0.44
N LYS A 81 -11.00 21.61 -1.31
CA LYS A 81 -10.17 20.62 -2.01
C LYS A 81 -8.74 21.08 -2.21
N ALA A 82 -7.84 20.12 -2.31
CA ALA A 82 -6.52 20.33 -2.86
C ALA A 82 -6.23 19.29 -3.95
N VAL A 83 -5.28 19.59 -4.79
CA VAL A 83 -4.75 18.65 -5.76
C VAL A 83 -3.25 18.57 -5.57
N SER A 84 -2.73 17.36 -5.47
CA SER A 84 -1.30 17.11 -5.46
C SER A 84 -0.89 16.50 -6.79
N PHE A 85 0.26 16.88 -7.33
CA PHE A 85 0.78 16.32 -8.56
C PHE A 85 2.31 16.32 -8.60
N GLU A 86 2.88 15.48 -9.45
CA GLU A 86 4.32 15.42 -9.68
C GLU A 86 4.70 16.30 -10.89
N TYR A 87 5.74 17.11 -10.72
CA TYR A 87 6.39 17.86 -11.79
C TYR A 87 7.91 17.84 -11.60
N LYS A 88 8.64 17.28 -12.55
CA LYS A 88 10.11 17.16 -12.53
C LYS A 88 10.64 16.53 -11.23
N ASP A 89 10.11 15.37 -10.87
CA ASP A 89 10.47 14.58 -9.68
C ASP A 89 10.20 15.32 -8.34
N ARG A 90 9.27 16.28 -8.33
CA ARG A 90 8.82 17.00 -7.14
C ARG A 90 7.32 16.99 -7.01
N ILE A 91 6.84 16.88 -5.79
CA ILE A 91 5.41 16.93 -5.51
C ILE A 91 5.01 18.37 -5.18
N PHE A 92 4.01 18.84 -5.87
CA PHE A 92 3.34 20.11 -5.63
C PHE A 92 1.95 19.87 -5.10
N LEU A 93 1.50 20.77 -4.23
CA LEU A 93 0.14 20.86 -3.73
C LEU A 93 -0.47 22.15 -4.26
N VAL A 94 -1.65 22.06 -4.80
CA VAL A 94 -2.43 23.18 -5.36
C VAL A 94 -3.67 23.40 -4.50
N LEU A 95 -3.89 24.64 -4.08
CA LEU A 95 -4.97 25.08 -3.22
C LEU A 95 -5.56 26.37 -3.75
N GLU A 96 -6.85 26.61 -3.52
CA GLU A 96 -7.45 27.93 -3.72
C GLU A 96 -7.19 28.82 -2.48
N ILE A 97 -6.96 30.12 -2.69
CA ILE A 97 -6.91 31.11 -1.62
C ILE A 97 -8.28 31.80 -1.59
N ASP A 98 -9.02 31.61 -0.50
CA ASP A 98 -10.36 32.19 -0.29
C ASP A 98 -10.28 33.61 0.31
N ASP A 99 -9.25 33.88 1.12
CA ASP A 99 -9.01 35.16 1.79
C ASP A 99 -7.57 35.65 1.56
N MET A 100 -7.38 36.40 0.48
CA MET A 100 -6.06 36.91 0.11
C MET A 100 -5.49 37.91 1.14
N ASP A 101 -6.37 38.68 1.81
CA ASP A 101 -5.95 39.63 2.84
C ASP A 101 -5.36 38.91 4.08
N LYS A 102 -5.96 37.79 4.47
CA LYS A 102 -5.39 36.93 5.52
C LYS A 102 -4.07 36.34 5.09
N PHE A 103 -4.01 35.80 3.85
CA PHE A 103 -2.80 35.19 3.31
C PHE A 103 -1.63 36.16 3.31
N GLU A 104 -1.78 37.36 2.78
CA GLU A 104 -0.73 38.38 2.70
C GLU A 104 -0.27 38.88 4.07
N LYS A 105 -1.14 38.87 5.08
CA LYS A 105 -0.74 39.21 6.45
C LYS A 105 0.31 38.27 7.03
N GLN A 106 0.28 37.00 6.65
CA GLN A 106 1.22 36.00 7.14
C GLN A 106 2.50 35.92 6.31
N MET A 107 2.49 36.46 5.09
CA MET A 107 3.52 36.23 4.09
C MET A 107 4.34 37.49 3.78
N THR A 108 5.55 37.29 3.28
CA THR A 108 6.35 38.26 2.54
C THR A 108 6.42 37.84 1.08
N VAL A 109 6.34 38.77 0.15
CA VAL A 109 6.29 38.51 -1.28
C VAL A 109 7.56 38.94 -2.00
N GLU A 110 8.02 38.13 -2.94
CA GLU A 110 8.99 38.51 -3.97
C GLU A 110 8.51 38.03 -5.35
N THR A 111 8.90 38.73 -6.41
CA THR A 111 8.53 38.34 -7.79
C THR A 111 9.72 37.65 -8.45
N ILE A 112 9.55 36.42 -8.90
CA ILE A 112 10.54 35.61 -9.60
C ILE A 112 9.95 35.18 -10.94
N ASP A 113 10.61 35.53 -12.04
CA ASP A 113 10.16 35.21 -13.41
C ASP A 113 8.69 35.56 -13.67
N ASN A 114 8.24 36.73 -13.19
CA ASN A 114 6.87 37.24 -13.23
C ASN A 114 5.84 36.46 -12.38
N VAL A 115 6.28 35.55 -11.50
CA VAL A 115 5.43 34.86 -10.54
C VAL A 115 5.63 35.45 -9.15
N ASN A 116 4.54 35.72 -8.44
CA ASN A 116 4.61 36.13 -7.04
C ASN A 116 4.85 34.90 -6.17
N VAL A 117 6.00 34.87 -5.50
CA VAL A 117 6.37 33.83 -4.54
C VAL A 117 6.35 34.42 -3.15
N TYR A 118 5.53 33.84 -2.32
CA TYR A 118 5.30 34.25 -0.94
C TYR A 118 6.08 33.34 0.01
N THR A 119 6.63 33.91 1.07
CA THR A 119 7.34 33.20 2.13
C THR A 119 6.68 33.52 3.45
N ASP A 120 6.41 32.51 4.28
CA ASP A 120 5.87 32.73 5.63
C ASP A 120 6.84 33.56 6.49
N LYS A 121 6.31 34.53 7.23
CA LYS A 121 7.10 35.45 8.06
C LYS A 121 7.83 34.76 9.22
N ASP A 122 7.26 33.65 9.70
CA ASP A 122 7.78 32.90 10.84
C ASP A 122 8.51 31.62 10.41
N ASN A 123 8.37 31.19 9.13
CA ASN A 123 9.04 30.02 8.59
C ASN A 123 9.55 30.26 7.15
N ALA A 124 10.84 30.58 7.05
CA ALA A 124 11.50 30.89 5.77
C ALA A 124 11.52 29.71 4.76
N ASP A 125 11.27 28.48 5.23
CA ASP A 125 11.23 27.28 4.39
C ASP A 125 9.83 27.04 3.80
N PHE A 126 8.78 27.68 4.35
CA PHE A 126 7.44 27.57 3.79
C PHE A 126 7.22 28.63 2.72
N ASN A 127 7.20 28.18 1.48
CA ASN A 127 7.04 29.03 0.30
C ASN A 127 5.78 28.64 -0.48
N VAL A 128 5.12 29.63 -1.08
CA VAL A 128 3.90 29.48 -1.86
C VAL A 128 3.98 30.37 -3.08
N ALA A 129 3.93 29.81 -4.28
CA ALA A 129 3.77 30.60 -5.49
C ALA A 129 2.28 30.78 -5.79
N VAL A 130 1.86 31.98 -6.19
CA VAL A 130 0.43 32.30 -6.38
C VAL A 130 0.19 32.82 -7.79
N VAL A 131 -0.89 32.32 -8.41
CA VAL A 131 -1.41 32.78 -9.68
C VAL A 131 -2.94 32.71 -9.66
N ASP A 132 -3.62 33.78 -10.03
CA ASP A 132 -5.08 33.87 -10.15
C ASP A 132 -5.86 33.36 -8.91
N GLY A 133 -5.31 33.60 -7.71
CA GLY A 133 -5.89 33.12 -6.45
C GLY A 133 -5.61 31.64 -6.13
N ILE A 134 -4.80 30.99 -6.96
CA ILE A 134 -4.37 29.60 -6.75
C ILE A 134 -2.95 29.56 -6.18
N ALA A 135 -2.80 28.84 -5.09
CA ALA A 135 -1.55 28.65 -4.36
C ALA A 135 -0.89 27.33 -4.78
N PHE A 136 0.42 27.38 -5.06
CA PHE A 136 1.28 26.22 -5.30
C PHE A 136 2.30 26.15 -4.18
N THR A 137 2.34 25.05 -3.47
CA THR A 137 3.34 24.78 -2.43
C THR A 137 3.92 23.38 -2.59
N GLY A 138 5.02 23.07 -1.94
CA GLY A 138 5.67 21.76 -2.01
C GLY A 138 7.12 21.80 -1.58
N ASP A 139 7.82 20.66 -1.64
CA ASP A 139 9.24 20.56 -1.37
C ASP A 139 10.06 21.06 -2.56
N ALA A 140 10.01 22.37 -2.79
CA ALA A 140 10.67 23.03 -3.90
C ALA A 140 11.22 24.41 -3.49
N SER A 141 12.38 24.78 -4.06
CA SER A 141 12.89 26.14 -3.93
C SER A 141 11.97 27.14 -4.63
N LYS A 142 12.01 28.41 -4.23
CA LYS A 142 11.23 29.50 -4.83
C LYS A 142 11.31 29.55 -6.36
N ASN A 143 12.52 29.39 -6.92
CA ASN A 143 12.74 29.36 -8.36
C ASN A 143 12.03 28.17 -9.03
N LYS A 144 12.02 27.01 -8.37
CA LYS A 144 11.33 25.82 -8.89
C LYS A 144 9.82 25.94 -8.80
N MET A 145 9.31 26.62 -7.79
CA MET A 145 7.89 26.96 -7.71
C MET A 145 7.47 27.91 -8.82
N ALA A 146 8.24 28.99 -9.05
CA ALA A 146 7.98 29.90 -10.16
C ALA A 146 8.07 29.20 -11.53
N GLU A 147 9.05 28.31 -11.74
CA GLU A 147 9.17 27.48 -12.93
C GLU A 147 7.92 26.60 -13.15
N CYS A 148 7.45 25.93 -12.10
CA CYS A 148 6.25 25.09 -12.17
C CYS A 148 5.01 25.92 -12.55
N VAL A 149 4.78 27.04 -11.87
CA VAL A 149 3.64 27.93 -12.15
C VAL A 149 3.68 28.47 -13.56
N ASN A 150 4.85 28.93 -14.03
CA ASN A 150 5.00 29.40 -15.41
C ASN A 150 4.72 28.29 -16.43
N PHE A 151 5.18 27.08 -16.16
CA PHE A 151 4.91 25.93 -17.01
C PHE A 151 3.40 25.65 -17.09
N VAL A 152 2.75 25.52 -15.93
CA VAL A 152 1.32 25.20 -15.85
C VAL A 152 0.45 26.26 -16.47
N ASN A 153 0.76 27.56 -16.29
CA ASN A 153 0.01 28.68 -16.88
C ASN A 153 0.07 28.70 -18.41
N ASN A 154 1.14 28.16 -18.99
CA ASN A 154 1.31 28.13 -20.45
C ASN A 154 0.83 26.81 -21.07
N LEU A 155 0.20 25.92 -20.31
CA LEU A 155 -0.38 24.69 -20.85
C LEU A 155 -1.58 25.02 -21.72
N ALA A 156 -1.65 24.42 -22.90
CA ALA A 156 -2.86 24.39 -23.71
C ALA A 156 -3.96 23.57 -22.99
N ASP A 157 -5.21 23.83 -23.28
CA ASP A 157 -6.33 23.19 -22.56
C ASP A 157 -6.29 21.66 -22.68
N GLU A 158 -5.94 21.13 -23.84
CA GLU A 158 -5.79 19.68 -24.10
C GLU A 158 -4.61 19.04 -23.37
N ALA A 159 -3.66 19.84 -22.91
CA ALA A 159 -2.50 19.39 -22.12
C ALA A 159 -2.75 19.44 -20.61
N ARG A 160 -3.95 19.76 -20.17
CA ARG A 160 -4.37 19.80 -18.78
C ARG A 160 -5.02 18.49 -18.35
N LEU A 161 -4.80 18.05 -17.12
CA LEU A 161 -5.36 16.81 -16.60
C LEU A 161 -6.90 16.86 -16.58
N SER A 162 -7.49 18.03 -16.36
CA SER A 162 -8.95 18.25 -16.42
C SER A 162 -9.58 17.88 -17.75
N SER A 163 -8.81 17.87 -18.86
CA SER A 163 -9.26 17.52 -20.20
C SER A 163 -9.11 16.03 -20.53
N THR A 164 -8.71 15.22 -19.57
CA THR A 164 -8.48 13.77 -19.75
C THR A 164 -9.54 12.94 -19.02
N ASP A 165 -9.66 11.65 -19.40
CA ASP A 165 -10.50 10.66 -18.71
C ASP A 165 -10.01 10.33 -17.29
N ILE A 166 -8.81 10.78 -16.94
CA ILE A 166 -8.24 10.63 -15.59
C ILE A 166 -9.00 11.52 -14.60
N ALA A 167 -9.39 12.72 -15.00
CA ALA A 167 -10.07 13.67 -14.14
C ALA A 167 -11.37 13.11 -13.53
N ASP A 168 -12.15 12.37 -14.33
CA ASP A 168 -13.41 11.76 -13.88
C ASP A 168 -13.22 10.70 -12.80
N LYS A 169 -12.01 10.11 -12.73
CA LYS A 169 -11.66 9.06 -11.78
C LYS A 169 -11.04 9.59 -10.49
N LEU A 170 -10.80 10.91 -10.42
CA LEU A 170 -10.18 11.56 -9.26
C LEU A 170 -11.24 12.29 -8.42
N SER A 171 -12.35 11.62 -8.10
CA SER A 171 -13.42 12.23 -7.30
C SER A 171 -14.29 11.18 -6.62
N GLY A 172 -14.79 11.50 -5.45
CA GLY A 172 -15.82 10.71 -4.75
C GLY A 172 -15.38 10.18 -3.40
N HIS A 173 -14.10 10.19 -3.08
CA HIS A 173 -13.55 9.64 -1.85
C HIS A 173 -12.81 10.71 -1.03
N ASP A 174 -12.33 10.34 0.14
CA ASP A 174 -11.51 11.22 0.99
C ASP A 174 -10.19 11.59 0.27
N ILE A 175 -9.58 10.60 -0.39
CA ILE A 175 -8.43 10.77 -1.27
C ILE A 175 -8.65 9.91 -2.51
N ASP A 176 -8.60 10.52 -3.69
CA ASP A 176 -8.50 9.79 -4.95
C ASP A 176 -7.12 10.01 -5.56
N PHE A 177 -6.55 9.01 -6.19
CA PHE A 177 -5.22 9.14 -6.78
C PHE A 177 -5.08 8.40 -8.11
N TYR A 178 -4.16 8.90 -8.91
CA TYR A 178 -3.68 8.36 -10.17
C TYR A 178 -2.15 8.21 -10.11
N VAL A 179 -1.64 7.11 -10.62
CA VAL A 179 -0.20 6.86 -10.78
C VAL A 179 0.06 6.26 -12.16
N ASN A 180 0.98 6.86 -12.91
CA ASN A 180 1.56 6.21 -14.08
C ASN A 180 2.57 5.16 -13.59
N ILE A 181 2.18 3.89 -13.59
CA ILE A 181 3.03 2.79 -13.16
C ILE A 181 3.86 2.21 -14.30
N GLY A 182 3.59 2.60 -15.55
CA GLY A 182 4.28 2.11 -16.72
C GLY A 182 5.79 2.34 -16.66
N ASP A 183 6.22 3.51 -16.23
CA ASP A 183 7.65 3.84 -16.06
C ASP A 183 8.34 2.91 -15.05
N ALA A 184 7.66 2.59 -13.94
CA ALA A 184 8.19 1.67 -12.93
C ALA A 184 8.21 0.22 -13.41
N LEU A 185 7.25 -0.18 -14.23
CA LEU A 185 7.14 -1.52 -14.78
C LEU A 185 7.95 -1.73 -16.06
N ALA A 186 8.38 -0.65 -16.74
CA ALA A 186 9.08 -0.73 -18.03
C ALA A 186 10.31 -1.65 -17.96
N TYR A 187 11.04 -1.64 -16.84
CA TYR A 187 12.19 -2.52 -16.65
C TYR A 187 11.82 -4.01 -16.66
N TYR A 188 10.63 -4.35 -16.16
CA TYR A 188 10.13 -5.72 -16.07
C TYR A 188 9.16 -6.08 -17.20
N ALA A 189 8.81 -5.15 -18.08
CA ALA A 189 7.73 -5.31 -19.07
C ALA A 189 7.90 -6.56 -19.93
N SER A 190 9.08 -6.81 -20.48
CA SER A 190 9.35 -8.00 -21.32
C SER A 190 9.26 -9.32 -20.53
N GLN A 191 9.63 -9.31 -19.26
CA GLN A 191 9.57 -10.50 -18.41
C GLN A 191 8.11 -10.78 -17.99
N LEU A 192 7.37 -9.75 -17.63
CA LEU A 192 5.95 -9.87 -17.28
C LEU A 192 5.13 -10.31 -18.48
N GLU A 193 5.39 -9.77 -19.68
CA GLU A 193 4.73 -10.23 -20.91
C GLU A 193 4.99 -11.72 -21.18
N GLN A 194 6.23 -12.19 -21.00
CA GLN A 194 6.56 -13.61 -21.17
C GLN A 194 5.92 -14.51 -20.10
N ILE A 195 5.84 -14.05 -18.85
CA ILE A 195 5.35 -14.84 -17.73
C ILE A 195 3.82 -14.86 -17.69
N ILE A 196 3.18 -13.68 -17.72
CA ILE A 196 1.73 -13.54 -17.54
C ILE A 196 0.98 -13.21 -18.82
N GLY A 197 1.68 -12.94 -19.94
CA GLY A 197 1.07 -12.73 -21.25
C GLY A 197 0.43 -11.36 -21.45
N ILE A 198 0.71 -10.38 -20.58
CA ILE A 198 0.17 -9.03 -20.68
C ILE A 198 1.16 -8.15 -21.44
N SER A 199 0.72 -7.55 -22.55
CA SER A 199 1.48 -6.58 -23.36
C SER A 199 1.18 -5.14 -22.93
N ASN A 200 2.01 -4.19 -23.33
CA ASN A 200 1.85 -2.74 -23.10
C ASN A 200 1.81 -2.34 -21.60
N ILE A 201 2.48 -3.09 -20.75
CA ILE A 201 2.62 -2.79 -19.31
C ILE A 201 3.42 -1.49 -19.08
N ASP A 202 4.31 -1.14 -20.00
CA ASP A 202 5.11 0.10 -20.01
C ASP A 202 4.25 1.38 -20.07
N LYS A 203 2.97 1.26 -20.39
CA LYS A 203 1.97 2.35 -20.40
C LYS A 203 0.87 2.16 -19.34
N ALA A 204 1.09 1.24 -18.42
CA ALA A 204 0.09 0.92 -17.40
C ALA A 204 -0.16 2.10 -16.45
N LYS A 205 -1.42 2.25 -16.07
CA LYS A 205 -1.91 3.25 -15.13
C LYS A 205 -2.56 2.58 -13.94
N SER A 206 -2.47 3.22 -12.79
CA SER A 206 -3.21 2.82 -11.60
C SER A 206 -4.09 3.96 -11.12
N PHE A 207 -5.30 3.61 -10.69
CA PHE A 207 -6.25 4.51 -10.05
C PHE A 207 -6.65 3.90 -8.71
N GLY A 208 -6.80 4.73 -7.72
CA GLY A 208 -7.25 4.24 -6.42
C GLY A 208 -7.80 5.35 -5.55
N TYR A 209 -8.28 4.91 -4.38
CA TYR A 209 -8.79 5.82 -3.38
C TYR A 209 -8.50 5.32 -1.96
N LEU A 210 -8.63 6.24 -0.99
CA LEU A 210 -8.64 5.96 0.43
C LEU A 210 -9.84 6.67 1.07
N ASP A 211 -10.56 5.94 1.93
CA ASP A 211 -11.62 6.46 2.78
C ASP A 211 -11.30 6.20 4.25
N PHE A 212 -11.67 7.16 5.10
CA PHE A 212 -11.48 7.12 6.54
C PHE A 212 -12.83 7.14 7.24
N ASP A 213 -13.29 5.99 7.70
CA ASP A 213 -14.54 5.83 8.41
C ASP A 213 -14.33 5.81 9.93
N LYS A 214 -15.39 5.48 10.67
CA LYS A 214 -15.34 5.50 12.13
C LYS A 214 -14.22 4.61 12.69
N ASN A 215 -14.16 3.35 12.27
CA ASN A 215 -13.21 2.36 12.78
C ASN A 215 -12.40 1.72 11.65
N GLU A 216 -12.46 2.25 10.45
CA GLU A 216 -11.90 1.63 9.25
C GLU A 216 -11.18 2.63 8.37
N ILE A 217 -10.03 2.22 7.83
CA ILE A 217 -9.42 2.80 6.64
C ILE A 217 -9.63 1.81 5.52
N LYS A 218 -10.22 2.26 4.44
CA LYS A 218 -10.44 1.48 3.23
C LYS A 218 -9.69 2.08 2.06
N GLY A 219 -8.94 1.25 1.36
CA GLY A 219 -8.24 1.63 0.14
C GLY A 219 -8.50 0.65 -0.98
N VAL A 220 -8.63 1.16 -2.19
CA VAL A 220 -8.76 0.35 -3.39
C VAL A 220 -7.82 0.87 -4.46
N MET A 221 -7.22 -0.03 -5.23
CA MET A 221 -6.37 0.31 -6.36
C MET A 221 -6.69 -0.61 -7.54
N THR A 222 -6.94 -0.02 -8.70
CA THR A 222 -7.16 -0.71 -9.96
C THR A 222 -6.00 -0.46 -10.91
N PHE A 223 -5.73 -1.40 -11.80
CA PHE A 223 -4.62 -1.36 -12.75
C PHE A 223 -5.17 -1.53 -14.16
N VAL A 224 -4.83 -0.61 -15.06
CA VAL A 224 -5.29 -0.64 -16.44
C VAL A 224 -4.13 -0.49 -17.42
N ASP A 225 -4.29 -1.07 -18.62
CA ASP A 225 -3.38 -0.85 -19.74
C ASP A 225 -3.62 0.52 -20.41
N ALA A 226 -2.92 0.79 -21.52
CA ALA A 226 -3.07 2.02 -22.29
C ALA A 226 -4.49 2.24 -22.82
N ASP A 227 -5.23 1.16 -23.08
CA ASP A 227 -6.59 1.17 -23.64
C ASP A 227 -7.68 1.18 -22.56
N GLY A 228 -7.30 1.18 -21.28
CA GLY A 228 -8.20 1.18 -20.14
C GLY A 228 -8.70 -0.19 -19.71
N ASN A 229 -8.17 -1.29 -20.27
CA ASN A 229 -8.54 -2.64 -19.86
C ASN A 229 -7.88 -3.01 -18.54
N ASN A 230 -8.61 -3.72 -17.68
CA ASN A 230 -8.09 -4.15 -16.39
C ASN A 230 -6.99 -5.22 -16.55
N LEU A 231 -5.79 -4.92 -16.04
CA LEU A 231 -4.61 -5.78 -16.13
C LEU A 231 -4.74 -7.05 -15.29
N LEU A 232 -5.39 -6.98 -14.11
CA LEU A 232 -5.56 -8.14 -13.23
C LEU A 232 -6.47 -9.18 -13.86
N LYS A 233 -7.55 -8.72 -14.50
CA LYS A 233 -8.46 -9.60 -15.25
C LYS A 233 -7.76 -10.24 -16.45
N ALA A 234 -6.91 -9.48 -17.14
CA ALA A 234 -6.13 -10.00 -18.28
C ALA A 234 -5.08 -11.03 -17.82
N ALA A 235 -4.52 -10.87 -16.62
CA ALA A 235 -3.58 -11.82 -16.03
C ALA A 235 -4.22 -13.16 -15.69
N ASP A 236 -5.55 -13.20 -15.44
CA ASP A 236 -6.32 -14.41 -15.12
C ASP A 236 -5.58 -15.32 -14.11
N LEU A 237 -5.25 -14.76 -12.94
CA LEU A 237 -4.41 -15.45 -11.95
C LEU A 237 -5.15 -16.60 -11.24
N GLY A 238 -6.48 -16.57 -11.21
CA GLY A 238 -7.35 -17.55 -10.54
C GLY A 238 -7.49 -17.28 -9.05
N ASP A 239 -8.44 -17.99 -8.43
CA ASP A 239 -8.76 -17.83 -7.01
C ASP A 239 -8.00 -18.85 -6.16
N PHE A 240 -7.62 -18.42 -4.97
CA PHE A 240 -6.96 -19.22 -3.95
C PHE A 240 -7.95 -20.25 -3.35
N ASP A 241 -7.44 -21.44 -3.05
CA ASP A 241 -8.20 -22.51 -2.40
C ASP A 241 -8.26 -22.26 -0.88
N THR A 242 -9.41 -21.76 -0.40
CA THR A 242 -9.64 -21.45 1.03
C THR A 242 -9.66 -22.67 1.94
N ASP A 243 -9.85 -23.90 1.42
CA ASP A 243 -9.77 -25.12 2.21
C ASP A 243 -8.39 -25.32 2.86
N MET A 244 -7.33 -24.71 2.33
CA MET A 244 -6.00 -24.71 2.90
C MET A 244 -5.94 -24.07 4.28
N LEU A 245 -6.83 -23.11 4.56
CA LEU A 245 -6.94 -22.42 5.85
C LEU A 245 -7.38 -23.38 6.99
N ASN A 246 -7.90 -24.55 6.65
CA ASN A 246 -8.16 -25.63 7.62
C ASN A 246 -6.90 -26.25 8.25
N LEU A 247 -5.71 -25.92 7.73
CA LEU A 247 -4.43 -26.36 8.27
C LEU A 247 -3.68 -25.24 9.01
N ILE A 248 -4.18 -24.02 8.98
CA ILE A 248 -3.62 -22.85 9.65
C ILE A 248 -4.31 -22.65 11.00
N ASP A 249 -3.54 -22.43 12.06
CA ASP A 249 -4.07 -22.16 13.40
C ASP A 249 -4.78 -20.79 13.45
N ALA A 250 -5.96 -20.75 14.07
CA ALA A 250 -6.74 -19.52 14.26
C ALA A 250 -6.02 -18.44 15.09
N ASN A 251 -5.01 -18.82 15.88
CA ASN A 251 -4.22 -17.88 16.69
C ASN A 251 -2.97 -17.35 15.96
N MET A 252 -2.80 -17.62 14.67
CA MET A 252 -1.77 -16.95 13.87
C MET A 252 -2.10 -15.47 13.75
N ASN A 253 -1.11 -14.61 13.95
CA ASN A 253 -1.31 -13.17 13.87
C ASN A 253 -1.00 -12.58 12.50
N SER A 254 -0.46 -13.38 11.59
CA SER A 254 -0.32 -13.02 10.18
C SER A 254 -0.59 -14.24 9.31
N ILE A 255 -1.45 -14.10 8.32
CA ILE A 255 -1.78 -15.14 7.36
C ILE A 255 -1.61 -14.56 5.95
N PHE A 256 -0.81 -15.23 5.16
CA PHE A 256 -0.58 -14.94 3.76
C PHE A 256 -1.17 -16.07 2.92
N ALA A 257 -1.88 -15.76 1.86
CA ALA A 257 -2.37 -16.72 0.89
C ALA A 257 -2.19 -16.20 -0.53
N LEU A 258 -1.84 -17.08 -1.45
CA LEU A 258 -1.55 -16.71 -2.83
C LEU A 258 -1.88 -17.88 -3.78
N LYS A 259 -2.53 -17.57 -4.90
CA LYS A 259 -2.65 -18.42 -6.07
C LYS A 259 -1.69 -17.97 -7.16
N ILE A 260 -0.85 -18.87 -7.64
CA ILE A 260 -0.04 -18.68 -8.86
C ILE A 260 -0.31 -19.84 -9.79
N LYS A 261 -0.90 -19.60 -10.96
CA LYS A 261 -1.13 -20.66 -11.93
C LYS A 261 0.13 -21.42 -12.26
N ASN A 262 0.02 -22.73 -12.36
CA ASN A 262 1.18 -23.62 -12.52
C ASN A 262 2.01 -23.33 -13.78
N ASP A 263 1.40 -22.87 -14.86
CA ASP A 263 2.10 -22.47 -16.08
C ASP A 263 2.93 -21.20 -15.88
N ILE A 264 2.45 -20.26 -15.05
CA ILE A 264 3.21 -19.07 -14.62
C ILE A 264 4.43 -19.49 -13.80
N LEU A 265 4.25 -20.39 -12.82
CA LEU A 265 5.35 -20.95 -12.02
C LEU A 265 6.40 -21.62 -12.90
N LYS A 266 6.00 -22.42 -13.90
CA LYS A 266 6.91 -23.08 -14.83
C LYS A 266 7.69 -22.06 -15.67
N LYS A 267 7.02 -21.05 -16.22
CA LYS A 267 7.69 -19.99 -17.00
C LYS A 267 8.67 -19.21 -16.14
N ALA A 268 8.28 -18.82 -14.91
CA ALA A 268 9.17 -18.12 -13.98
C ALA A 268 10.40 -18.96 -13.60
N ALA A 269 10.22 -20.27 -13.39
CA ALA A 269 11.33 -21.19 -13.10
C ALA A 269 12.32 -21.33 -14.26
N LEU A 270 11.87 -21.23 -15.51
CA LEU A 270 12.75 -21.25 -16.67
C LEU A 270 13.58 -19.97 -16.82
N LEU A 271 13.08 -18.84 -16.29
CA LEU A 271 13.77 -17.55 -16.33
C LEU A 271 14.72 -17.36 -15.13
N ALA A 272 14.58 -18.16 -14.08
CA ALA A 272 15.43 -18.07 -12.90
C ALA A 272 16.89 -18.48 -13.23
N PRO A 273 17.90 -17.66 -12.89
CA PRO A 273 19.29 -18.02 -13.13
C PRO A 273 19.69 -19.21 -12.27
N THR A 274 19.87 -20.37 -12.88
CA THR A 274 20.27 -21.59 -12.20
C THR A 274 21.77 -21.82 -12.38
N ASN A 275 22.55 -21.45 -11.39
CA ASN A 275 23.98 -21.76 -11.35
C ASN A 275 24.30 -23.24 -11.00
N ASN A 276 23.29 -24.05 -10.70
CA ASN A 276 23.45 -25.43 -10.25
C ASN A 276 22.40 -26.34 -10.91
N GLY A 277 22.78 -27.08 -11.93
CA GLY A 277 21.88 -27.94 -12.72
C GLY A 277 21.06 -28.95 -11.89
N MET A 278 21.60 -29.42 -10.75
CA MET A 278 20.90 -30.36 -9.87
C MET A 278 19.80 -29.69 -9.06
N MET A 279 20.01 -28.43 -8.60
CA MET A 279 18.96 -27.62 -7.93
C MET A 279 17.85 -27.20 -8.92
N ALA A 280 18.21 -26.90 -10.17
CA ALA A 280 17.24 -26.59 -11.21
C ALA A 280 16.31 -27.80 -11.47
N LEU A 281 16.87 -28.98 -11.59
CA LEU A 281 16.11 -30.22 -11.80
C LEU A 281 15.18 -30.52 -10.61
N ALA A 282 15.67 -30.40 -9.40
CA ALA A 282 14.87 -30.58 -8.18
C ALA A 282 13.73 -29.56 -8.08
N SER A 283 14.01 -28.29 -8.37
CA SER A 283 12.98 -27.23 -8.39
C SER A 283 11.92 -27.51 -9.45
N GLN A 284 12.30 -27.92 -10.66
CA GLN A 284 11.35 -28.29 -11.71
C GLN A 284 10.49 -29.50 -11.32
N MET A 285 11.07 -30.51 -10.66
CA MET A 285 10.34 -31.66 -10.16
C MET A 285 9.33 -31.27 -9.08
N ILE A 286 9.70 -30.38 -8.16
CA ILE A 286 8.78 -29.88 -7.14
C ILE A 286 7.65 -29.09 -7.82
N LEU A 287 7.98 -28.10 -8.64
CA LEU A 287 7.01 -27.23 -9.33
C LEU A 287 6.05 -28.04 -10.24
N ALA A 288 6.52 -29.15 -10.82
CA ALA A 288 5.68 -30.02 -11.63
C ALA A 288 4.52 -30.66 -10.83
N ASN A 289 4.69 -30.80 -9.52
CA ASN A 289 3.72 -31.44 -8.62
C ASN A 289 2.80 -30.44 -7.88
N LEU A 290 3.02 -29.13 -8.03
CA LEU A 290 2.23 -28.09 -7.35
C LEU A 290 1.06 -27.62 -8.21
N GLU A 291 -0.09 -27.36 -7.58
CA GLU A 291 -1.23 -26.73 -8.22
C GLU A 291 -1.06 -25.21 -8.31
N GLY A 292 -0.37 -24.62 -7.35
CA GLY A 292 -0.01 -23.21 -7.32
C GLY A 292 -0.60 -22.41 -6.16
N ASP A 293 -1.39 -23.04 -5.29
CA ASP A 293 -1.91 -22.42 -4.09
C ASP A 293 -0.93 -22.57 -2.95
N ILE A 294 -0.68 -21.49 -2.24
CA ILE A 294 0.23 -21.42 -1.09
C ILE A 294 -0.44 -20.64 0.02
N ALA A 295 -0.44 -21.17 1.25
CA ALA A 295 -0.85 -20.44 2.44
C ALA A 295 0.26 -20.51 3.50
N ILE A 296 0.51 -19.41 4.19
CA ILE A 296 1.49 -19.31 5.27
C ILE A 296 0.87 -18.60 6.45
N GLY A 297 0.76 -19.28 7.59
CA GLY A 297 0.40 -18.68 8.86
C GLY A 297 1.62 -18.49 9.73
N VAL A 298 1.76 -17.34 10.38
CA VAL A 298 2.84 -17.02 11.30
C VAL A 298 2.27 -16.46 12.59
N LYS A 299 2.74 -16.96 13.72
CA LYS A 299 2.56 -16.35 15.04
C LYS A 299 3.88 -15.79 15.51
N THR A 300 4.06 -14.50 15.30
CA THR A 300 5.24 -13.78 15.78
C THR A 300 5.13 -13.61 17.29
N LYS A 301 6.15 -14.06 18.01
CA LYS A 301 6.30 -13.86 19.45
C LYS A 301 7.40 -12.87 19.77
N ASP A 302 8.38 -12.77 18.88
CA ASP A 302 9.51 -11.86 19.00
C ASP A 302 10.04 -11.55 17.60
N ILE A 303 10.06 -10.26 17.24
CA ILE A 303 10.62 -9.83 15.94
C ILE A 303 12.14 -10.01 15.89
N GLN A 304 12.83 -9.91 17.04
CA GLN A 304 14.27 -10.05 17.12
C GLN A 304 14.73 -11.52 17.12
N ASP A 305 13.85 -12.42 17.58
CA ASP A 305 14.12 -13.87 17.56
C ASP A 305 13.13 -14.61 16.66
N VAL A 306 13.39 -14.53 15.36
CA VAL A 306 12.61 -15.22 14.32
C VAL A 306 12.48 -16.73 14.59
N TYR A 307 13.47 -17.32 15.27
CA TYR A 307 13.47 -18.75 15.61
C TYR A 307 12.41 -19.13 16.66
N ASN A 308 11.91 -18.18 17.46
CA ASN A 308 10.84 -18.44 18.43
C ASN A 308 9.43 -18.37 17.84
N ASN A 309 9.29 -17.93 16.59
CA ASN A 309 7.99 -17.81 15.94
C ASN A 309 7.41 -19.19 15.61
N SER A 310 6.09 -19.29 15.71
CA SER A 310 5.35 -20.44 15.20
C SER A 310 4.97 -20.19 13.75
N ALA A 311 5.13 -21.19 12.89
CA ALA A 311 4.77 -21.06 11.48
C ALA A 311 4.19 -22.36 10.92
N THR A 312 3.25 -22.21 10.00
CA THR A 312 2.70 -23.29 9.20
C THR A 312 2.64 -22.82 7.75
N ALA A 313 3.24 -23.56 6.85
CA ALA A 313 3.11 -23.37 5.41
C ALA A 313 2.32 -24.56 4.82
N VAL A 314 1.39 -24.26 3.93
CA VAL A 314 0.53 -25.22 3.24
C VAL A 314 0.63 -24.96 1.74
N ILE A 315 0.78 -26.04 0.97
CA ILE A 315 0.90 -25.97 -0.49
C ILE A 315 -0.07 -26.99 -1.11
N LYS A 316 -0.86 -26.58 -2.05
CA LYS A 316 -1.76 -27.48 -2.79
C LYS A 316 -0.99 -28.28 -3.83
N LEU A 317 -1.22 -29.56 -3.85
CA LEU A 317 -0.64 -30.50 -4.79
C LEU A 317 -1.62 -30.77 -5.94
N LYS A 318 -1.07 -31.08 -7.09
CA LYS A 318 -1.86 -31.68 -8.17
C LYS A 318 -2.37 -33.04 -7.77
N GLU A 319 -3.54 -33.39 -8.31
CA GLU A 319 -4.09 -34.72 -8.14
C GLU A 319 -3.07 -35.81 -8.52
N GLY A 320 -2.92 -36.81 -7.67
CA GLY A 320 -1.96 -37.92 -7.85
C GLY A 320 -0.47 -37.59 -7.59
N SER A 321 -0.13 -36.34 -7.25
CA SER A 321 1.28 -35.93 -7.02
C SER A 321 1.83 -36.32 -5.65
N LYS A 322 0.98 -36.68 -4.70
CA LYS A 322 1.33 -36.97 -3.31
C LYS A 322 2.38 -38.07 -3.20
N ASP A 323 2.19 -39.18 -3.91
CA ASP A 323 3.11 -40.33 -3.84
C ASP A 323 4.48 -40.03 -4.50
N SER A 324 4.48 -39.25 -5.58
CA SER A 324 5.72 -38.81 -6.23
C SER A 324 6.55 -37.92 -5.30
N LEU A 325 5.89 -36.96 -4.61
CA LEU A 325 6.60 -36.11 -3.63
C LEU A 325 7.03 -36.86 -2.38
N ARG A 326 6.22 -37.84 -1.92
CA ARG A 326 6.61 -38.71 -0.82
C ARG A 326 7.90 -39.47 -1.16
N GLN A 327 7.98 -40.12 -2.32
CA GLN A 327 9.16 -40.79 -2.79
C GLN A 327 10.37 -39.86 -2.93
N LEU A 328 10.15 -38.62 -3.39
CA LEU A 328 11.23 -37.64 -3.46
C LEU A 328 11.80 -37.30 -2.06
N ILE A 329 10.89 -37.03 -1.09
CA ILE A 329 11.27 -36.74 0.31
C ILE A 329 12.04 -37.91 0.91
N GLU A 330 11.58 -39.15 0.74
CA GLU A 330 12.18 -40.35 1.28
C GLU A 330 13.55 -40.65 0.63
N ASN A 331 13.64 -40.55 -0.70
CA ASN A 331 14.83 -40.94 -1.43
C ASN A 331 15.89 -39.83 -1.49
N GLN A 332 15.50 -38.58 -1.63
CA GLN A 332 16.46 -37.45 -1.78
C GLN A 332 16.88 -36.85 -0.44
N LEU A 333 15.94 -36.74 0.51
CA LEU A 333 16.20 -36.19 1.83
C LEU A 333 16.51 -37.30 2.87
N ASN A 334 16.39 -38.57 2.49
CA ASN A 334 16.57 -39.72 3.36
C ASN A 334 15.77 -39.64 4.67
N LEU A 335 14.55 -39.07 4.59
CA LEU A 335 13.64 -38.94 5.71
C LEU A 335 12.71 -40.14 5.79
N LYS A 336 12.35 -40.53 7.01
CA LYS A 336 11.36 -41.58 7.28
C LYS A 336 10.16 -41.00 8.00
N GLN A 337 8.98 -41.50 7.66
CA GLN A 337 7.77 -41.18 8.39
C GLN A 337 7.80 -41.73 9.81
N ASP A 338 7.32 -40.97 10.74
CA ASP A 338 7.01 -41.41 12.10
C ASP A 338 5.69 -42.20 12.16
N ALA A 339 5.28 -42.59 13.39
CA ALA A 339 4.04 -43.32 13.62
C ALA A 339 2.77 -42.51 13.25
N THR A 340 2.88 -41.18 13.10
CA THR A 340 1.78 -40.28 12.71
C THR A 340 1.75 -40.03 11.20
N GLY A 341 2.70 -40.57 10.43
CA GLY A 341 2.82 -40.38 9.00
C GLY A 341 3.50 -39.05 8.61
N GLN A 342 4.17 -38.39 9.55
CA GLN A 342 4.92 -37.15 9.34
C GLN A 342 6.42 -37.41 9.20
N TYR A 343 7.10 -36.51 8.49
CA TYR A 343 8.56 -36.45 8.43
C TYR A 343 9.06 -35.34 9.36
N SER A 344 10.17 -35.51 10.03
CA SER A 344 10.79 -34.48 10.85
C SER A 344 12.12 -34.03 10.26
N LEU A 345 12.21 -32.76 9.91
CA LEU A 345 13.41 -32.05 9.52
C LEU A 345 14.01 -31.40 10.76
N LYS A 346 15.06 -32.06 11.31
CA LYS A 346 15.67 -31.61 12.56
C LYS A 346 16.64 -30.44 12.32
N GLY A 347 16.57 -29.47 13.22
CA GLY A 347 17.51 -28.36 13.25
C GLY A 347 17.42 -27.39 12.08
N LEU A 348 16.39 -27.46 11.24
CA LEU A 348 16.17 -26.49 10.19
C LEU A 348 15.73 -25.18 10.82
N LEU A 349 16.47 -24.09 10.57
CA LEU A 349 16.23 -22.79 11.22
C LEU A 349 16.16 -22.85 12.76
N GLY A 350 16.96 -23.76 13.37
CA GLY A 350 17.03 -23.90 14.84
C GLY A 350 15.85 -24.63 15.49
N LYS A 351 14.86 -25.10 14.73
CA LYS A 351 13.69 -25.85 15.19
C LYS A 351 13.50 -27.15 14.40
N ASP A 352 12.77 -28.08 14.98
CA ASP A 352 12.28 -29.24 14.25
C ASP A 352 11.03 -28.83 13.45
N ILE A 353 11.03 -29.08 12.15
CA ILE A 353 9.91 -28.83 11.26
C ILE A 353 9.30 -30.17 10.87
N ASN A 354 8.01 -30.31 11.14
CA ASN A 354 7.21 -31.44 10.71
C ASN A 354 6.69 -31.20 9.30
N VAL A 355 6.89 -32.16 8.43
CA VAL A 355 6.38 -32.18 7.04
C VAL A 355 5.39 -33.31 6.91
N GLY A 356 4.22 -33.04 6.39
CA GLY A 356 3.21 -34.07 6.24
C GLY A 356 2.26 -33.78 5.08
N PHE A 357 1.38 -34.76 4.83
CA PHE A 357 0.38 -34.69 3.79
C PHE A 357 -1.01 -34.87 4.39
N LYS A 358 -1.92 -33.99 4.07
CA LYS A 358 -3.34 -34.12 4.42
C LYS A 358 -4.18 -33.81 3.18
N ASP A 359 -4.99 -34.76 2.76
CA ASP A 359 -5.71 -34.70 1.49
C ASP A 359 -4.75 -34.39 0.34
N ASP A 360 -5.00 -33.37 -0.47
CA ASP A 360 -4.13 -32.93 -1.57
C ASP A 360 -3.20 -31.77 -1.15
N TYR A 361 -2.92 -31.64 0.14
CA TYR A 361 -2.02 -30.59 0.66
C TYR A 361 -0.75 -31.19 1.25
N LEU A 362 0.38 -30.55 0.93
CA LEU A 362 1.64 -30.66 1.64
C LEU A 362 1.69 -29.55 2.69
N TYR A 363 1.95 -29.89 3.95
CA TYR A 363 2.16 -28.91 4.99
C TYR A 363 3.53 -29.04 5.65
N MET A 364 4.06 -27.91 6.09
CA MET A 364 5.30 -27.80 6.87
C MET A 364 5.02 -26.94 8.08
N THR A 365 5.26 -27.44 9.28
CA THR A 365 4.93 -26.73 10.51
C THR A 365 5.92 -27.02 11.63
N ASN A 366 6.20 -26.01 12.48
CA ASN A 366 6.97 -26.18 13.71
C ASN A 366 6.08 -26.25 14.97
N VAL A 367 4.77 -26.40 14.78
CA VAL A 367 3.77 -26.59 15.83
C VAL A 367 2.87 -27.77 15.46
N PRO A 368 2.16 -28.39 16.45
CA PRO A 368 1.15 -29.39 16.13
C PRO A 368 0.05 -28.82 15.22
N LEU A 369 -0.55 -29.66 14.39
CA LEU A 369 -1.71 -29.25 13.59
C LEU A 369 -2.86 -28.81 14.54
N PRO A 370 -3.53 -27.69 14.23
CA PRO A 370 -4.48 -27.08 15.15
C PRO A 370 -5.82 -27.81 15.19
N ALA A 371 -6.46 -27.79 16.36
CA ALA A 371 -7.87 -28.19 16.51
C ALA A 371 -8.83 -27.02 16.14
N ASN A 372 -8.41 -25.79 16.38
CA ASN A 372 -9.11 -24.56 15.97
C ASN A 372 -8.34 -23.91 14.82
N THR A 373 -8.99 -23.83 13.66
CA THR A 373 -8.36 -23.43 12.40
C THR A 373 -8.78 -22.04 11.97
N PHE A 374 -7.95 -21.37 11.20
CA PHE A 374 -8.24 -20.03 10.70
C PHE A 374 -9.47 -20.00 9.77
N ALA A 375 -9.76 -21.09 9.06
CA ALA A 375 -10.97 -21.21 8.23
C ALA A 375 -12.29 -20.99 9.03
N LYS A 376 -12.25 -21.09 10.35
CA LYS A 376 -13.40 -20.86 11.25
C LYS A 376 -13.43 -19.45 11.84
N ALA A 377 -12.42 -18.64 11.58
CA ALA A 377 -12.36 -17.25 12.03
C ALA A 377 -13.14 -16.33 11.07
N ASP A 378 -13.76 -15.27 11.57
CA ASP A 378 -14.48 -14.29 10.74
C ASP A 378 -13.57 -13.66 9.68
N ALA A 379 -12.29 -13.48 10.01
CA ALA A 379 -11.27 -12.95 9.09
C ALA A 379 -11.01 -13.86 7.87
N ALA A 380 -11.38 -15.14 7.92
CA ALA A 380 -11.23 -16.05 6.80
C ALA A 380 -12.09 -15.66 5.59
N ASN A 381 -13.24 -15.00 5.82
CA ASN A 381 -14.11 -14.53 4.75
C ASN A 381 -13.42 -13.52 3.81
N ALA A 382 -12.39 -12.82 4.30
CA ALA A 382 -11.61 -11.91 3.47
C ALA A 382 -10.76 -12.61 2.40
N PHE A 383 -10.63 -13.95 2.46
CA PHE A 383 -9.86 -14.76 1.53
C PHE A 383 -10.70 -15.37 0.40
N ASP A 384 -12.05 -15.30 0.52
CA ASP A 384 -12.95 -15.87 -0.47
C ASP A 384 -12.86 -15.11 -1.80
N ASP A 385 -12.79 -15.84 -2.91
CA ASP A 385 -12.68 -15.31 -4.27
C ASP A 385 -11.48 -14.35 -4.45
N LYS A 386 -10.34 -14.64 -3.80
CA LYS A 386 -9.11 -13.85 -3.91
C LYS A 386 -7.98 -14.66 -4.52
N THR A 387 -7.20 -13.99 -5.36
CA THR A 387 -5.91 -14.50 -5.86
C THR A 387 -4.82 -14.40 -4.80
N PHE A 388 -4.86 -13.32 -4.02
CA PHE A 388 -3.93 -13.04 -2.93
C PHE A 388 -4.70 -12.45 -1.76
N ALA A 389 -4.32 -12.86 -0.56
CA ALA A 389 -4.77 -12.23 0.68
C ALA A 389 -3.68 -12.24 1.75
N LEU A 390 -3.56 -11.14 2.46
CA LEU A 390 -2.73 -10.97 3.63
C LEU A 390 -3.58 -10.44 4.76
N PHE A 391 -3.74 -11.21 5.82
CA PHE A 391 -4.34 -10.78 7.08
C PHE A 391 -3.25 -10.53 8.11
N THR A 392 -3.38 -9.49 8.92
CA THR A 392 -2.46 -9.19 10.03
C THR A 392 -3.25 -8.66 11.22
N ASP A 393 -3.08 -9.29 12.38
CA ASP A 393 -3.48 -8.76 13.67
C ASP A 393 -2.43 -7.71 14.11
N ILE A 394 -2.80 -6.43 13.98
CA ILE A 394 -1.91 -5.29 14.26
C ILE A 394 -1.65 -5.17 15.76
N SER A 395 -2.61 -5.58 16.59
CA SER A 395 -2.47 -5.55 18.05
C SER A 395 -1.24 -6.34 18.48
N ALA A 396 -1.03 -7.49 17.86
CA ALA A 396 0.13 -8.34 18.14
C ALA A 396 1.45 -7.68 17.70
N LEU A 397 1.45 -6.89 16.62
CA LEU A 397 2.67 -6.21 16.15
C LEU A 397 3.12 -5.09 17.06
N SER A 398 2.18 -4.38 17.68
CA SER A 398 2.47 -3.27 18.60
C SER A 398 3.18 -3.72 19.88
N GLU A 399 3.08 -4.99 20.25
CA GLU A 399 3.78 -5.55 21.40
C GLU A 399 5.30 -5.68 21.17
N PHE A 400 5.74 -5.74 19.90
CA PHE A 400 7.13 -6.03 19.54
C PHE A 400 7.96 -4.80 19.20
N ASN A 401 7.34 -3.67 18.91
CA ASN A 401 8.05 -2.46 18.55
C ASN A 401 7.48 -1.24 19.30
N PRO A 402 8.19 -0.72 20.31
CA PRO A 402 7.71 0.44 21.09
C PRO A 402 7.58 1.73 20.28
N ILE A 403 8.06 1.76 19.03
CA ILE A 403 7.90 2.89 18.10
C ILE A 403 6.55 2.80 17.38
N ILE A 404 5.95 1.60 17.28
CA ILE A 404 4.62 1.43 16.71
C ILE A 404 3.60 1.74 17.80
N PRO A 405 2.67 2.68 17.55
CA PRO A 405 1.59 2.94 18.50
C PRO A 405 0.82 1.64 18.80
N LYS A 406 0.36 1.49 20.03
CA LYS A 406 -0.53 0.38 20.39
C LYS A 406 -1.86 0.58 19.69
N ILE A 407 -2.01 -0.05 18.54
CA ILE A 407 -3.24 -0.08 17.77
C ILE A 407 -3.89 -1.44 18.01
N ASP A 408 -5.07 -1.45 18.62
CA ASP A 408 -5.90 -2.64 18.71
C ASP A 408 -6.71 -2.77 17.42
N GLY A 409 -6.37 -3.75 16.60
CA GLY A 409 -7.02 -3.88 15.30
C GLY A 409 -6.41 -4.92 14.36
N THR A 410 -6.97 -4.97 13.18
CA THR A 410 -6.56 -5.89 12.11
C THR A 410 -6.36 -5.14 10.80
N SER A 411 -5.52 -5.69 9.93
CA SER A 411 -5.33 -5.21 8.56
C SER A 411 -5.46 -6.36 7.58
N THR A 412 -6.10 -6.09 6.46
CA THR A 412 -6.25 -7.04 5.36
C THR A 412 -5.85 -6.39 4.04
N ILE A 413 -5.03 -7.08 3.26
CA ILE A 413 -4.71 -6.70 1.87
C ILE A 413 -5.16 -7.84 0.98
N THR A 414 -5.98 -7.57 -0.01
CA THR A 414 -6.49 -8.59 -0.94
C THR A 414 -6.32 -8.17 -2.38
N LEU A 415 -6.10 -9.15 -3.25
CA LEU A 415 -6.07 -8.99 -4.70
C LEU A 415 -7.06 -9.99 -5.31
N ASP A 416 -7.92 -9.50 -6.18
CA ASP A 416 -8.80 -10.30 -7.02
C ASP A 416 -8.58 -9.97 -8.51
N ASP A 417 -9.46 -10.43 -9.37
CA ASP A 417 -9.41 -10.18 -10.81
C ASP A 417 -9.73 -8.73 -11.21
N LYS A 418 -10.09 -7.87 -10.26
CA LYS A 418 -10.51 -6.48 -10.51
C LYS A 418 -9.57 -5.47 -9.89
N GLN A 419 -9.13 -5.71 -8.63
CA GLN A 419 -8.50 -4.68 -7.83
C GLN A 419 -7.62 -5.24 -6.71
N LEU A 420 -6.72 -4.42 -6.22
CA LEU A 420 -6.06 -4.54 -4.94
C LEU A 420 -6.88 -3.76 -3.91
N SER A 421 -7.25 -4.39 -2.81
CA SER A 421 -7.96 -3.76 -1.70
C SER A 421 -7.13 -3.79 -0.43
N PHE A 422 -7.22 -2.73 0.35
CA PHE A 422 -6.63 -2.60 1.67
C PHE A 422 -7.73 -2.20 2.64
N GLU A 423 -7.83 -2.90 3.76
CA GLU A 423 -8.73 -2.58 4.86
C GLU A 423 -7.93 -2.63 6.16
N LEU A 424 -8.09 -1.62 6.99
CA LEU A 424 -7.55 -1.56 8.34
C LEU A 424 -8.67 -1.23 9.29
N HIS A 425 -8.95 -2.13 10.24
CA HIS A 425 -9.92 -1.94 11.30
C HIS A 425 -9.19 -1.68 12.62
N ALA A 426 -9.59 -0.65 13.35
CA ALA A 426 -9.08 -0.36 14.68
C ALA A 426 -10.20 -0.22 15.70
N ASN A 427 -10.03 -0.85 16.86
CA ASN A 427 -10.95 -0.73 17.99
C ASN A 427 -10.56 0.50 18.81
N HIS A 428 -11.38 1.55 18.79
CA HIS A 428 -11.15 2.77 19.53
C HIS A 428 -12.47 3.48 19.87
N ASN A 429 -12.39 4.48 20.75
CA ASN A 429 -13.55 5.28 21.19
C ASN A 429 -13.61 6.68 20.55
N GLU A 430 -12.69 7.01 19.65
CA GLU A 430 -12.68 8.27 18.93
C GLU A 430 -13.79 8.31 17.88
N GLY A 431 -14.16 9.50 17.42
CA GLY A 431 -15.25 9.67 16.45
C GLY A 431 -14.93 9.11 15.05
N ASN A 432 -13.64 9.07 14.69
CA ASN A 432 -13.15 8.57 13.41
C ASN A 432 -11.75 7.98 13.58
N ILE A 433 -11.40 7.01 12.74
CA ILE A 433 -10.09 6.33 12.77
C ILE A 433 -8.93 7.29 12.53
N LEU A 434 -9.12 8.31 11.71
CA LEU A 434 -8.11 9.33 11.45
C LEU A 434 -7.79 10.14 12.71
N ALA A 435 -8.81 10.53 13.49
CA ALA A 435 -8.62 11.20 14.78
C ALA A 435 -7.85 10.31 15.76
N TYR A 436 -8.16 9.01 15.79
CA TYR A 436 -7.46 8.04 16.61
C TYR A 436 -5.97 7.94 16.27
N PHE A 437 -5.63 7.81 14.97
CA PHE A 437 -4.23 7.74 14.53
C PHE A 437 -3.45 9.02 14.81
N LEU A 438 -4.03 10.19 14.51
CA LEU A 438 -3.38 11.48 14.77
C LEU A 438 -3.13 11.70 16.26
N LYS A 439 -4.11 11.42 17.11
CA LYS A 439 -3.97 11.51 18.57
C LYS A 439 -2.89 10.57 19.10
N THR A 440 -2.82 9.36 18.55
CA THR A 440 -1.81 8.37 18.93
C THR A 440 -0.42 8.82 18.48
N ALA A 441 -0.28 9.38 17.27
CA ALA A 441 1.00 9.87 16.74
C ALA A 441 1.52 11.12 17.46
N ILE A 442 0.63 12.01 17.92
CA ILE A 442 1.03 13.23 18.66
C ILE A 442 1.48 12.90 20.10
N ASN A 443 0.95 11.81 20.68
CA ASN A 443 1.31 11.38 22.03
C ASN A 443 2.56 10.47 22.09
N LEU A 444 3.22 10.23 20.97
CA LEU A 444 4.54 9.56 20.84
C LEU A 444 5.68 10.59 20.88
#